data_188e5223755ea34d8a3ddf939b5b19d9
#
_entry.id   188e5223755ea34d8a3ddf939b5b19d9
#
_cell.length_a   1.000
_cell.length_b   1.000
_cell.length_c   1.000
_cell.angle_alpha   90.00
_cell.angle_beta   90.00
_cell.angle_gamma   90.00
#
_symmetry.space_group_name_H-M   'P 1'
#
loop_
_entity.id
_entity.type
_entity.pdbx_description
1 polymer ?
#
loop_
_entity_poly.entity_id
_entity_poly.type
_entity_poly.pdbx_seq_one_letter_code
_entity_poly.pdbx_strand_id
1 'polypeptide(L)'
;MLRRRKLRTATYALAGTVAAAAALAAGPARAAEPLPSYWCYLNGVEVPSGQKVVRGTAGVDTILCENDVENVIIDGGNGDDNIRVKGMLIDAQVLGGEGDDTLQVNNLYPKSGNSSVRGGLGNDTIITALVVGTADHGASVYGDHGDDKITTGSVMGQPGEYERGGGQVFGNDGSDLIRTGNVDLGGRVLGGSENDIIEPKSVGAESAGIVQGGPGNDTVRGLNDTVLTIGPGYGQVDGGIGTNSCRVRHFSTGDRVRSSLANCANTEAGPATPAAPAKPADSTTPAKPAASATPAKPAAPASSAHSPR
;
A
#
# COMPACT_ATOMS: atom_id res chain seq x y z
N MET A 1 11.38 43.22 -50.29
CA MET A 1 12.83 43.42 -50.08
C MET A 1 13.47 42.07 -49.77
N LEU A 2 14.12 41.51 -50.84
CA LEU A 2 14.81 40.20 -50.73
C LEU A 2 16.24 40.44 -50.20
N ARG A 3 16.60 39.74 -49.10
CA ARG A 3 18.01 39.66 -48.69
C ARG A 3 18.59 38.30 -49.11
N ARG A 4 19.58 38.39 -50.04
CA ARG A 4 20.38 37.29 -50.60
C ARG A 4 21.27 36.68 -49.48
N ARG A 5 21.23 35.37 -49.33
CA ARG A 5 22.24 34.61 -48.55
C ARG A 5 23.41 34.27 -49.45
N LYS A 6 24.60 34.65 -49.01
CA LYS A 6 25.88 34.30 -49.71
C LYS A 6 26.29 32.89 -49.23
N LEU A 7 26.45 31.96 -50.16
CA LEU A 7 27.19 30.72 -49.98
C LEU A 7 28.66 31.04 -49.77
N ARG A 8 29.27 30.47 -48.74
CA ARG A 8 30.73 30.39 -48.61
C ARG A 8 31.15 28.94 -48.82
N THR A 9 31.91 28.70 -49.88
CA THR A 9 32.65 27.46 -50.17
C THR A 9 33.75 27.29 -49.10
N ALA A 10 33.84 26.16 -48.45
CA ALA A 10 34.96 25.81 -47.59
C ALA A 10 35.78 24.70 -48.26
N THR A 11 37.03 25.03 -48.47
CA THR A 11 38.09 24.20 -49.08
C THR A 11 38.52 23.12 -48.06
N TYR A 12 38.54 21.87 -48.46
CA TYR A 12 39.12 20.77 -47.66
C TYR A 12 40.64 20.77 -47.85
N ALA A 13 41.36 20.91 -46.74
CA ALA A 13 42.77 20.58 -46.66
C ALA A 13 42.94 19.29 -45.89
N LEU A 14 43.46 18.26 -46.56
CA LEU A 14 43.97 17.03 -45.93
C LEU A 14 45.32 17.33 -45.33
N ALA A 15 45.50 17.09 -44.03
CA ALA A 15 46.81 16.89 -43.43
C ALA A 15 46.73 16.19 -42.08
N GLY A 16 47.39 15.07 -41.95
CA GLY A 16 48.07 14.68 -40.70
C GLY A 16 47.31 13.78 -39.72
N THR A 17 47.57 12.49 -39.82
CA THR A 17 47.31 11.52 -38.73
C THR A 17 48.08 11.88 -37.49
N VAL A 18 47.40 12.34 -36.45
CA VAL A 18 47.91 12.35 -35.09
C VAL A 18 47.05 11.39 -34.28
N ALA A 19 47.65 10.29 -33.86
CA ALA A 19 47.03 9.36 -32.92
C ALA A 19 46.87 10.09 -31.59
N ALA A 20 45.68 10.61 -31.31
CA ALA A 20 45.30 11.07 -29.98
C ALA A 20 44.96 9.84 -29.15
N ALA A 21 45.82 9.51 -28.22
CA ALA A 21 45.49 8.59 -27.12
C ALA A 21 44.30 9.17 -26.36
N ALA A 22 43.15 8.51 -26.50
CA ALA A 22 41.98 8.82 -25.67
C ALA A 22 42.36 8.53 -24.21
N ALA A 23 42.74 9.56 -23.47
CA ALA A 23 42.71 9.50 -22.01
C ALA A 23 41.23 9.33 -21.63
N LEU A 24 40.84 8.11 -21.26
CA LEU A 24 39.61 7.86 -20.52
C LEU A 24 39.68 8.72 -19.27
N ALA A 25 39.02 9.86 -19.29
CA ALA A 25 38.76 10.62 -18.07
C ALA A 25 37.98 9.70 -17.14
N ALA A 26 38.67 9.14 -16.16
CA ALA A 26 38.02 8.52 -15.02
C ALA A 26 37.14 9.61 -14.42
N GLY A 27 35.82 9.43 -14.55
CA GLY A 27 34.85 10.29 -13.85
C GLY A 27 35.22 10.34 -12.37
N PRO A 28 34.83 11.38 -11.64
CA PRO A 28 35.11 11.47 -10.23
C PRO A 28 34.67 10.16 -9.57
N ALA A 29 35.63 9.50 -8.89
CA ALA A 29 35.33 8.27 -8.16
C ALA A 29 34.14 8.59 -7.24
N ARG A 30 33.02 7.93 -7.47
CA ARG A 30 31.88 8.04 -6.59
C ARG A 30 32.39 7.69 -5.21
N ALA A 31 32.23 8.61 -4.25
CA ALA A 31 32.62 8.34 -2.88
C ALA A 31 31.99 7.00 -2.50
N ALA A 32 32.78 6.08 -2.00
CA ALA A 32 32.28 4.80 -1.54
C ALA A 32 31.22 5.11 -0.48
N GLU A 33 30.01 4.60 -0.68
CA GLU A 33 28.97 4.73 0.33
C GLU A 33 29.51 4.14 1.64
N PRO A 34 29.28 4.82 2.78
CA PRO A 34 29.72 4.27 4.06
C PRO A 34 29.12 2.87 4.22
N LEU A 35 29.96 1.92 4.62
CA LEU A 35 29.51 0.55 4.87
C LEU A 35 28.46 0.58 6.00
N PRO A 36 27.43 -0.24 5.93
CA PRO A 36 26.40 -0.31 6.97
C PRO A 36 27.06 -0.65 8.32
N SER A 37 26.73 0.11 9.36
CA SER A 37 27.15 -0.17 10.73
C SER A 37 25.98 -0.82 11.47
N TYR A 38 25.97 -2.12 11.57
CA TYR A 38 25.01 -2.89 12.34
C TYR A 38 25.75 -3.93 13.17
N TRP A 39 25.13 -4.38 14.25
CA TRP A 39 25.60 -5.50 15.06
C TRP A 39 24.58 -6.59 15.04
N CYS A 40 24.83 -7.58 14.19
CA CYS A 40 23.98 -8.75 14.07
C CYS A 40 24.75 -10.01 14.48
N TYR A 41 24.01 -10.97 14.99
CA TYR A 41 24.47 -12.30 15.38
C TYR A 41 23.65 -13.33 14.62
N LEU A 42 24.31 -14.30 14.01
CA LEU A 42 23.71 -15.49 13.45
C LEU A 42 24.04 -16.67 14.35
N ASN A 43 23.05 -17.31 14.94
CA ASN A 43 23.20 -18.44 15.87
C ASN A 43 24.21 -18.14 17.02
N GLY A 44 24.16 -16.90 17.51
CA GLY A 44 25.05 -16.42 18.57
C GLY A 44 26.48 -16.06 18.12
N VAL A 45 26.79 -16.18 16.83
CA VAL A 45 28.07 -15.76 16.24
C VAL A 45 27.92 -14.38 15.61
N GLU A 46 28.82 -13.46 15.96
CA GLU A 46 28.81 -12.10 15.42
C GLU A 46 29.03 -12.13 13.90
N VAL A 47 28.15 -11.46 13.17
CA VAL A 47 28.27 -11.27 11.71
C VAL A 47 29.17 -10.06 11.47
N PRO A 48 30.25 -10.17 10.67
CA PRO A 48 31.14 -9.05 10.39
C PRO A 48 30.37 -7.85 9.85
N SER A 49 30.57 -6.68 10.43
CA SER A 49 29.98 -5.43 9.98
C SER A 49 30.40 -5.09 8.54
N GLY A 50 29.52 -4.38 7.81
CA GLY A 50 29.83 -3.95 6.45
C GLY A 50 29.36 -4.91 5.35
N GLN A 51 28.76 -6.04 5.69
CA GLN A 51 28.09 -6.89 4.71
C GLN A 51 26.74 -6.27 4.34
N LYS A 52 26.34 -6.41 3.09
CA LYS A 52 25.00 -5.97 2.63
C LYS A 52 23.91 -7.05 2.82
N VAL A 53 24.31 -8.25 3.16
CA VAL A 53 23.42 -9.39 3.39
C VAL A 53 23.87 -10.15 4.62
N VAL A 54 22.95 -10.33 5.56
CA VAL A 54 23.05 -11.28 6.66
C VAL A 54 22.17 -12.46 6.29
N ARG A 55 22.76 -13.61 6.04
CA ARG A 55 22.03 -14.79 5.56
C ARG A 55 22.16 -15.94 6.53
N GLY A 56 21.01 -16.53 6.86
CA GLY A 56 20.89 -17.80 7.56
C GLY A 56 21.33 -18.99 6.71
N THR A 57 21.00 -20.15 7.16
CA THR A 57 21.35 -21.44 6.55
C THR A 57 20.12 -22.08 5.86
N ALA A 58 20.09 -23.38 5.70
CA ALA A 58 18.93 -24.14 5.23
C ALA A 58 18.22 -24.86 6.39
N GLY A 59 18.40 -24.44 7.60
CA GLY A 59 17.77 -25.00 8.79
C GLY A 59 17.46 -23.87 9.77
N VAL A 60 16.84 -24.18 10.89
CA VAL A 60 16.39 -23.22 11.89
C VAL A 60 17.52 -22.32 12.34
N ASP A 61 17.38 -21.02 12.15
CA ASP A 61 18.34 -20.00 12.49
C ASP A 61 17.80 -18.98 13.51
N THR A 62 18.70 -18.38 14.26
CA THR A 62 18.41 -17.22 15.09
C THR A 62 19.27 -16.04 14.63
N ILE A 63 18.63 -15.02 14.09
CA ILE A 63 19.31 -13.79 13.68
C ILE A 63 18.89 -12.66 14.61
N LEU A 64 19.86 -12.08 15.31
CA LEU A 64 19.64 -10.97 16.25
C LEU A 64 20.45 -9.75 15.86
N CYS A 65 19.79 -8.64 15.53
CA CYS A 65 20.44 -7.34 15.32
C CYS A 65 20.10 -6.39 16.46
N GLU A 66 21.13 -5.87 17.13
CA GLU A 66 21.00 -5.11 18.39
C GLU A 66 20.68 -3.63 18.20
N ASN A 67 20.98 -3.08 17.03
CA ASN A 67 20.82 -1.65 16.69
C ASN A 67 20.08 -1.46 15.35
N ASP A 68 20.06 -0.22 14.87
CA ASP A 68 19.46 0.12 13.57
C ASP A 68 20.16 -0.66 12.45
N VAL A 69 19.35 -1.08 11.47
CA VAL A 69 19.82 -1.78 10.28
C VAL A 69 19.51 -0.92 9.07
N GLU A 70 20.53 -0.43 8.40
CA GLU A 70 20.41 0.46 7.24
C GLU A 70 21.08 -0.15 6.00
N ASN A 71 20.35 -0.18 4.86
CA ASN A 71 20.84 -0.68 3.57
C ASN A 71 21.33 -2.15 3.59
N VAL A 72 20.65 -3.01 4.36
CA VAL A 72 20.99 -4.42 4.55
C VAL A 72 19.79 -5.31 4.25
N ILE A 73 20.06 -6.48 3.72
CA ILE A 73 19.08 -7.57 3.61
C ILE A 73 19.41 -8.58 4.72
N ILE A 74 18.42 -8.90 5.56
CA ILE A 74 18.47 -10.01 6.50
C ILE A 74 17.59 -11.09 5.91
N ASP A 75 18.11 -12.28 5.71
CA ASP A 75 17.49 -13.40 5.02
C ASP A 75 17.65 -14.65 5.89
N GLY A 76 16.54 -15.18 6.44
CA GLY A 76 16.54 -16.40 7.26
C GLY A 76 16.97 -17.60 6.43
N GLY A 77 16.35 -17.79 5.28
CA GLY A 77 16.66 -18.90 4.39
C GLY A 77 15.56 -19.93 4.36
N ASN A 78 15.90 -21.19 4.64
CA ASN A 78 14.93 -22.26 4.79
C ASN A 78 14.93 -22.70 6.27
N GLY A 79 13.77 -23.07 6.78
CA GLY A 79 13.60 -23.52 8.17
C GLY A 79 12.81 -22.53 8.97
N ASP A 80 12.35 -22.94 10.17
CA ASP A 80 11.53 -22.08 11.04
C ASP A 80 12.43 -21.10 11.79
N ASP A 81 12.64 -19.93 11.21
CA ASP A 81 13.65 -18.98 11.66
C ASP A 81 13.14 -17.97 12.70
N ASN A 82 14.03 -17.49 13.52
CA ASN A 82 13.74 -16.41 14.48
C ASN A 82 14.62 -15.20 14.19
N ILE A 83 14.03 -14.17 13.60
CA ILE A 83 14.75 -12.95 13.22
C ILE A 83 14.27 -11.79 14.08
N ARG A 84 15.20 -11.14 14.77
CA ARG A 84 14.90 -10.00 15.63
C ARG A 84 15.80 -8.81 15.34
N VAL A 85 15.18 -7.68 14.97
CA VAL A 85 15.84 -6.38 14.82
C VAL A 85 15.33 -5.45 15.94
N LYS A 86 16.19 -5.11 16.89
CA LYS A 86 15.85 -4.24 18.03
C LYS A 86 15.80 -2.75 17.65
N GLY A 87 16.59 -2.35 16.68
CA GLY A 87 16.61 -1.00 16.14
C GLY A 87 15.60 -0.77 15.03
N MET A 88 15.74 0.35 14.32
CA MET A 88 14.94 0.68 13.15
C MET A 88 15.43 -0.10 11.92
N LEU A 89 14.50 -0.43 11.04
CA LEU A 89 14.77 -0.94 9.71
C LEU A 89 14.71 0.22 8.72
N ILE A 90 15.89 0.64 8.20
CA ILE A 90 16.02 1.83 7.35
C ILE A 90 16.55 1.40 5.99
N ASP A 91 15.75 1.61 4.92
CA ASP A 91 16.13 1.23 3.54
C ASP A 91 16.63 -0.23 3.45
N ALA A 92 16.07 -1.12 4.26
CA ALA A 92 16.54 -2.46 4.50
C ALA A 92 15.40 -3.48 4.43
N GLN A 93 15.74 -4.75 4.30
CA GLN A 93 14.75 -5.82 4.16
C GLN A 93 15.02 -6.93 5.18
N VAL A 94 13.92 -7.49 5.71
CA VAL A 94 13.92 -8.72 6.50
C VAL A 94 13.06 -9.74 5.76
N LEU A 95 13.61 -10.89 5.48
CA LEU A 95 12.98 -12.02 4.80
C LEU A 95 13.02 -13.21 5.74
N GLY A 96 11.90 -13.83 6.06
CA GLY A 96 11.85 -15.12 6.74
C GLY A 96 12.39 -16.20 5.83
N GLY A 97 11.64 -16.55 4.81
CA GLY A 97 12.07 -17.48 3.78
C GLY A 97 11.11 -18.62 3.55
N GLU A 98 11.56 -19.86 3.65
CA GLU A 98 10.71 -21.06 3.66
C GLU A 98 10.63 -21.61 5.09
N GLY A 99 9.43 -21.78 5.63
CA GLY A 99 9.20 -22.31 6.98
C GLY A 99 8.27 -21.40 7.77
N ASP A 100 7.89 -21.82 8.99
CA ASP A 100 7.03 -21.03 9.86
C ASP A 100 7.90 -20.07 10.69
N ASP A 101 8.09 -18.87 10.19
CA ASP A 101 9.05 -17.91 10.71
C ASP A 101 8.51 -17.00 11.82
N THR A 102 9.39 -16.52 12.67
CA THR A 102 9.08 -15.47 13.65
C THR A 102 9.95 -14.24 13.42
N LEU A 103 9.34 -13.18 12.90
CA LEU A 103 10.01 -11.93 12.55
C LEU A 103 9.60 -10.83 13.54
N GLN A 104 10.56 -10.32 14.30
CA GLN A 104 10.33 -9.25 15.26
C GLN A 104 11.19 -8.03 14.89
N VAL A 105 10.57 -7.02 14.34
CA VAL A 105 11.25 -5.81 13.86
C VAL A 105 10.65 -4.60 14.56
N ASN A 106 11.45 -3.64 14.96
CA ASN A 106 10.93 -2.43 15.58
C ASN A 106 10.24 -1.54 14.52
N ASN A 107 10.68 -0.33 14.29
CA ASN A 107 10.06 0.57 13.33
C ASN A 107 10.62 0.37 11.93
N LEU A 108 9.74 0.35 10.93
CA LEU A 108 10.11 0.47 9.52
C LEU A 108 10.05 1.94 9.14
N TYR A 109 11.18 2.48 8.71
CA TYR A 109 11.32 3.89 8.34
C TYR A 109 12.17 4.06 7.07
N PRO A 110 11.58 4.19 5.90
CA PRO A 110 12.31 4.45 4.67
C PRO A 110 12.88 5.87 4.67
N LYS A 111 14.10 6.02 4.18
CA LYS A 111 14.81 7.30 4.13
C LYS A 111 15.15 7.70 2.69
N SER A 112 15.75 6.80 1.94
CA SER A 112 16.16 6.98 0.54
C SER A 112 15.87 5.76 -0.32
N GLY A 113 15.35 4.70 0.27
CA GLY A 113 14.93 3.45 -0.35
C GLY A 113 13.64 2.93 0.28
N ASN A 114 13.35 1.66 0.12
CA ASN A 114 12.18 1.02 0.74
C ASN A 114 12.62 0.17 1.93
N SER A 115 11.77 0.11 2.96
CA SER A 115 11.93 -0.82 4.07
C SER A 115 10.85 -1.87 4.02
N SER A 116 11.20 -3.16 4.13
CA SER A 116 10.20 -4.23 4.10
C SER A 116 10.51 -5.39 5.03
N VAL A 117 9.43 -6.03 5.51
CA VAL A 117 9.46 -7.30 6.23
C VAL A 117 8.57 -8.26 5.46
N ARG A 118 9.05 -9.46 5.20
CA ARG A 118 8.34 -10.52 4.50
C ARG A 118 8.44 -11.82 5.29
N GLY A 119 7.31 -12.49 5.51
CA GLY A 119 7.28 -13.85 6.03
C GLY A 119 7.90 -14.80 5.01
N GLY A 120 7.18 -15.12 3.98
CA GLY A 120 7.66 -15.97 2.90
C GLY A 120 6.73 -17.12 2.60
N LEU A 121 7.21 -18.35 2.67
CA LEU A 121 6.40 -19.56 2.57
C LEU A 121 6.23 -20.16 3.96
N GLY A 122 5.01 -20.37 4.40
CA GLY A 122 4.70 -20.96 5.70
C GLY A 122 3.77 -20.07 6.50
N ASN A 123 3.48 -20.46 7.76
CA ASN A 123 2.57 -19.69 8.61
C ASN A 123 3.38 -18.80 9.54
N ASP A 124 3.60 -17.59 9.15
CA ASP A 124 4.55 -16.70 9.78
C ASP A 124 3.95 -15.89 10.93
N THR A 125 4.80 -15.52 11.86
CA THR A 125 4.46 -14.57 12.93
C THR A 125 5.32 -13.32 12.78
N ILE A 126 4.69 -12.22 12.36
CA ILE A 126 5.37 -10.94 12.12
C ILE A 126 4.92 -9.90 13.14
N ILE A 127 5.88 -9.32 13.84
CA ILE A 127 5.62 -8.28 14.84
C ILE A 127 6.47 -7.05 14.50
N THR A 128 5.79 -5.91 14.27
CA THR A 128 6.48 -4.64 14.07
C THR A 128 5.88 -3.55 14.98
N ALA A 129 6.64 -2.49 15.27
CA ALA A 129 6.11 -1.37 16.01
C ALA A 129 5.39 -0.38 15.07
N LEU A 130 6.11 0.41 14.30
CA LEU A 130 5.52 1.36 13.36
C LEU A 130 5.86 0.99 11.92
N VAL A 131 4.88 1.16 11.02
CA VAL A 131 5.05 1.02 9.58
C VAL A 131 4.78 2.38 8.95
N VAL A 132 5.83 3.17 8.73
CA VAL A 132 5.72 4.57 8.29
C VAL A 132 6.29 4.70 6.89
N GLY A 133 5.42 4.90 5.88
CA GLY A 133 5.87 5.24 4.53
C GLY A 133 6.11 6.74 4.37
N THR A 134 6.89 7.13 3.38
CA THR A 134 7.08 8.52 2.93
C THR A 134 6.44 8.72 1.56
N ALA A 135 6.40 9.95 1.05
CA ALA A 135 5.85 10.23 -0.28
C ALA A 135 6.55 9.45 -1.40
N ASP A 136 7.84 9.23 -1.26
CA ASP A 136 8.68 8.66 -2.31
C ASP A 136 9.09 7.20 -2.02
N HIS A 137 9.01 6.73 -0.76
CA HIS A 137 9.52 5.43 -0.33
C HIS A 137 8.53 4.69 0.56
N GLY A 138 8.33 3.38 0.28
CA GLY A 138 7.40 2.53 0.99
C GLY A 138 8.02 1.86 2.23
N ALA A 139 7.23 1.80 3.31
CA ALA A 139 7.42 0.84 4.38
C ALA A 139 6.33 -0.23 4.26
N SER A 140 6.70 -1.49 4.16
CA SER A 140 5.72 -2.55 3.89
C SER A 140 5.99 -3.81 4.70
N VAL A 141 4.91 -4.45 5.15
CA VAL A 141 4.91 -5.76 5.80
C VAL A 141 4.07 -6.69 4.96
N TYR A 142 4.57 -7.89 4.69
CA TYR A 142 3.92 -8.93 3.91
C TYR A 142 3.93 -10.24 4.69
N GLY A 143 2.79 -10.93 4.77
CA GLY A 143 2.74 -12.34 5.17
C GLY A 143 3.36 -13.20 4.07
N ASP A 144 2.96 -13.00 2.87
CA ASP A 144 3.24 -13.69 1.61
C ASP A 144 2.38 -14.97 1.49
N HIS A 145 2.84 -16.19 1.72
CA HIS A 145 2.05 -17.43 1.54
C HIS A 145 1.87 -18.18 2.84
N GLY A 146 0.64 -18.50 3.20
CA GLY A 146 0.28 -19.26 4.39
C GLY A 146 -0.66 -18.49 5.32
N ASP A 147 -1.09 -19.13 6.39
CA ASP A 147 -2.00 -18.51 7.36
C ASP A 147 -1.17 -17.69 8.37
N ASP A 148 -1.00 -16.42 8.09
CA ASP A 148 -0.07 -15.56 8.79
C ASP A 148 -0.67 -14.83 9.99
N LYS A 149 0.18 -14.50 10.94
CA LYS A 149 -0.17 -13.67 12.08
C LYS A 149 0.67 -12.39 12.09
N ILE A 150 0.08 -11.30 11.64
CA ILE A 150 0.75 -10.01 11.54
C ILE A 150 0.26 -9.08 12.64
N THR A 151 1.17 -8.56 13.45
CA THR A 151 0.85 -7.55 14.47
C THR A 151 1.74 -6.34 14.27
N THR A 152 1.13 -5.19 14.01
CA THR A 152 1.88 -3.93 13.86
C THR A 152 1.37 -2.86 14.83
N GLY A 153 2.18 -1.86 15.10
CA GLY A 153 1.70 -0.60 15.64
C GLY A 153 0.93 0.18 14.58
N SER A 154 1.07 1.50 14.54
CA SER A 154 0.35 2.29 13.55
C SER A 154 0.93 2.11 12.14
N VAL A 155 0.03 2.07 11.16
CA VAL A 155 0.32 1.99 9.72
C VAL A 155 -0.05 3.33 9.11
N MET A 156 0.95 4.12 8.71
CA MET A 156 0.70 5.51 8.34
C MET A 156 1.72 6.07 7.34
N GLY A 157 1.38 7.16 6.70
CA GLY A 157 2.32 8.03 6.00
C GLY A 157 3.01 8.99 6.94
N GLN A 158 3.98 9.72 6.43
CA GLN A 158 4.66 10.78 7.17
C GLN A 158 3.73 11.99 7.32
N PRO A 159 3.63 12.59 8.51
CA PRO A 159 2.84 13.79 8.72
C PRO A 159 3.25 14.94 7.79
N GLY A 160 2.27 15.53 7.08
CA GLY A 160 2.52 16.59 6.10
C GLY A 160 2.53 16.12 4.63
N GLU A 161 2.55 14.82 4.37
CA GLU A 161 2.55 14.21 3.03
C GLU A 161 1.29 13.35 2.81
N TYR A 162 0.14 13.92 3.09
CA TYR A 162 -1.15 13.27 3.38
C TYR A 162 -1.72 12.29 2.35
N GLU A 163 -1.15 12.10 1.18
CA GLU A 163 -1.79 11.27 0.15
C GLU A 163 -0.81 10.43 -0.69
N ARG A 164 0.48 10.45 -0.41
CA ARG A 164 1.48 9.70 -1.17
C ARG A 164 2.33 8.85 -0.24
N GLY A 165 2.30 7.54 -0.44
CA GLY A 165 3.26 6.64 0.17
C GLY A 165 3.05 6.36 1.67
N GLY A 166 1.84 5.94 2.09
CA GLY A 166 1.64 5.44 3.45
C GLY A 166 2.33 4.11 3.70
N GLY A 167 2.49 3.73 4.96
CA GLY A 167 2.85 2.38 5.36
C GLY A 167 1.83 1.38 4.85
N GLN A 168 2.26 0.16 4.56
CA GLN A 168 1.39 -0.86 4.00
C GLN A 168 1.57 -2.20 4.72
N VAL A 169 0.46 -2.92 4.92
CA VAL A 169 0.45 -4.26 5.48
C VAL A 169 -0.41 -5.13 4.56
N PHE A 170 0.12 -6.28 4.19
CA PHE A 170 -0.52 -7.25 3.32
C PHE A 170 -0.46 -8.62 3.99
N GLY A 171 -1.60 -9.34 4.07
CA GLY A 171 -1.60 -10.78 4.33
C GLY A 171 -1.06 -11.50 3.11
N ASN A 172 -1.65 -11.34 1.97
CA ASN A 172 -1.50 -11.94 0.65
C ASN A 172 -2.26 -13.27 0.54
N ASP A 173 -1.58 -14.44 0.44
CA ASP A 173 -2.25 -15.72 0.20
C ASP A 173 -2.40 -16.51 1.52
N GLY A 174 -3.62 -16.83 1.92
CA GLY A 174 -3.93 -17.57 3.12
C GLY A 174 -4.96 -16.88 4.01
N SER A 175 -5.35 -17.54 5.10
CA SER A 175 -6.34 -16.98 6.04
C SER A 175 -5.63 -16.26 7.17
N ASP A 176 -5.42 -14.98 6.99
CA ASP A 176 -4.55 -14.17 7.82
C ASP A 176 -5.23 -13.54 9.04
N LEU A 177 -4.44 -13.35 10.07
CA LEU A 177 -4.82 -12.56 11.24
C LEU A 177 -3.97 -11.29 11.33
N ILE A 178 -4.54 -10.17 10.91
CA ILE A 178 -3.84 -8.88 10.86
C ILE A 178 -4.35 -7.96 11.97
N ARG A 179 -3.48 -7.62 12.92
CA ARG A 179 -3.73 -6.66 13.99
C ARG A 179 -2.88 -5.41 13.81
N THR A 180 -3.51 -4.25 13.80
CA THR A 180 -2.76 -3.00 13.65
C THR A 180 -3.16 -1.95 14.70
N GLY A 181 -2.30 -0.98 14.92
CA GLY A 181 -2.65 0.27 15.58
C GLY A 181 -3.58 1.10 14.69
N ASN A 182 -3.39 2.41 14.67
CA ASN A 182 -4.19 3.27 13.80
C ASN A 182 -3.73 3.11 12.34
N VAL A 183 -4.70 3.00 11.43
CA VAL A 183 -4.46 3.05 9.98
C VAL A 183 -4.85 4.44 9.50
N ASP A 184 -3.86 5.27 9.21
CA ASP A 184 -4.06 6.72 9.02
C ASP A 184 -3.03 7.31 8.05
N LEU A 185 -3.19 8.59 7.68
CA LEU A 185 -2.21 9.32 6.87
C LEU A 185 -1.77 8.57 5.59
N GLY A 186 -2.72 7.98 4.88
CA GLY A 186 -2.46 7.18 3.68
C GLY A 186 -2.06 5.73 3.96
N GLY A 187 -2.05 5.29 5.22
CA GLY A 187 -1.79 3.90 5.61
C GLY A 187 -2.80 2.92 5.01
N ARG A 188 -2.35 1.71 4.68
CA ARG A 188 -3.16 0.68 4.04
C ARG A 188 -2.94 -0.68 4.70
N VAL A 189 -4.05 -1.41 4.87
CA VAL A 189 -4.05 -2.80 5.34
C VAL A 189 -4.93 -3.60 4.39
N LEU A 190 -4.37 -4.66 3.82
CA LEU A 190 -5.04 -5.57 2.91
C LEU A 190 -4.92 -6.99 3.46
N GLY A 191 -6.05 -7.70 3.57
CA GLY A 191 -6.05 -9.14 3.90
C GLY A 191 -5.36 -9.89 2.78
N GLY A 192 -6.02 -10.09 1.71
CA GLY A 192 -5.45 -10.78 0.56
C GLY A 192 -6.45 -11.72 -0.07
N SER A 193 -6.06 -12.94 -0.34
CA SER A 193 -6.94 -14.01 -0.76
C SER A 193 -7.31 -14.91 0.43
N GLU A 194 -8.45 -15.58 0.35
CA GLU A 194 -9.02 -16.44 1.38
C GLU A 194 -9.74 -15.68 2.50
N ASN A 195 -9.83 -16.22 3.73
CA ASN A 195 -10.74 -15.65 4.73
C ASN A 195 -9.96 -14.97 5.85
N ASP A 196 -9.85 -13.69 5.77
CA ASP A 196 -9.02 -12.88 6.66
C ASP A 196 -9.75 -12.33 7.88
N ILE A 197 -8.99 -12.13 8.95
CA ILE A 197 -9.43 -11.37 10.13
C ILE A 197 -8.54 -10.14 10.27
N ILE A 198 -9.14 -8.96 10.09
CA ILE A 198 -8.42 -7.68 10.18
C ILE A 198 -8.93 -6.88 11.37
N GLU A 199 -8.04 -6.62 12.34
CA GLU A 199 -8.34 -5.95 13.61
C GLU A 199 -7.51 -4.67 13.78
N PRO A 200 -7.83 -3.56 13.11
CA PRO A 200 -7.19 -2.27 13.36
C PRO A 200 -7.79 -1.61 14.62
N LYS A 201 -7.00 -0.76 15.28
CA LYS A 201 -7.49 0.05 16.39
C LYS A 201 -8.47 1.14 15.91
N SER A 202 -8.13 1.83 14.82
CA SER A 202 -8.98 2.82 14.15
C SER A 202 -8.55 2.99 12.70
N VAL A 203 -9.44 3.53 11.86
CA VAL A 203 -9.16 3.80 10.43
C VAL A 203 -9.56 5.22 10.10
N GLY A 204 -8.65 6.02 9.55
CA GLY A 204 -8.91 7.39 9.10
C GLY A 204 -9.30 8.36 10.23
N ALA A 205 -8.62 8.30 11.37
CA ALA A 205 -8.90 9.18 12.50
C ALA A 205 -8.49 10.63 12.21
N GLU A 206 -7.34 10.83 11.58
CA GLU A 206 -6.78 12.15 11.25
C GLU A 206 -6.87 12.42 9.74
N SER A 207 -6.62 11.42 8.91
CA SER A 207 -6.59 11.52 7.45
C SER A 207 -7.00 10.21 6.80
N ALA A 208 -6.71 10.01 5.51
CA ALA A 208 -7.05 8.80 4.79
C ALA A 208 -6.39 7.56 5.42
N GLY A 209 -7.18 6.54 5.66
CA GLY A 209 -6.75 5.20 6.05
C GLY A 209 -7.61 4.18 5.31
N ILE A 210 -7.00 3.10 4.83
CA ILE A 210 -7.69 2.10 4.01
C ILE A 210 -7.49 0.71 4.60
N VAL A 211 -8.60 -0.02 4.77
CA VAL A 211 -8.62 -1.43 5.13
C VAL A 211 -9.45 -2.18 4.09
N GLN A 212 -8.90 -3.25 3.54
CA GLN A 212 -9.58 -4.10 2.55
C GLN A 212 -9.41 -5.57 2.95
N GLY A 213 -10.52 -6.34 2.94
CA GLY A 213 -10.47 -7.80 3.07
C GLY A 213 -9.80 -8.40 1.85
N GLY A 214 -10.47 -8.40 0.73
CA GLY A 214 -9.98 -8.98 -0.52
C GLY A 214 -10.97 -10.02 -1.07
N PRO A 215 -10.50 -10.99 -1.84
CA PRO A 215 -11.28 -12.17 -2.19
C PRO A 215 -11.34 -13.16 -1.02
N GLY A 216 -12.53 -13.40 -0.46
CA GLY A 216 -12.72 -14.30 0.69
C GLY A 216 -13.99 -13.98 1.48
N ASN A 217 -14.18 -14.64 2.60
CA ASN A 217 -15.21 -14.28 3.56
C ASN A 217 -14.55 -13.64 4.78
N ASP A 218 -14.31 -12.35 4.68
CA ASP A 218 -13.47 -11.63 5.60
C ASP A 218 -14.22 -11.08 6.82
N THR A 219 -13.48 -10.87 7.90
CA THR A 219 -13.98 -10.24 9.12
C THR A 219 -13.16 -9.00 9.44
N VAL A 220 -13.78 -7.82 9.41
CA VAL A 220 -13.16 -6.57 9.81
C VAL A 220 -13.82 -6.04 11.09
N ARG A 221 -13.04 -5.90 12.16
CA ARG A 221 -13.53 -5.45 13.47
C ARG A 221 -12.43 -4.66 14.20
N GLY A 222 -12.78 -4.00 15.30
CA GLY A 222 -11.78 -3.31 16.11
C GLY A 222 -10.88 -4.27 16.86
N LEU A 223 -9.71 -3.80 17.24
CA LEU A 223 -8.70 -4.56 17.95
C LEU A 223 -9.29 -5.29 19.18
N ASN A 224 -8.91 -6.54 19.37
CA ASN A 224 -9.42 -7.43 20.43
C ASN A 224 -10.95 -7.61 20.38
N ASP A 225 -11.49 -7.84 19.18
CA ASP A 225 -12.93 -8.09 18.96
C ASP A 225 -13.84 -6.93 19.43
N THR A 226 -13.38 -5.73 19.33
CA THR A 226 -14.18 -4.54 19.63
C THR A 226 -14.89 -3.99 18.38
N VAL A 227 -15.70 -2.95 18.57
CA VAL A 227 -16.27 -2.19 17.44
C VAL A 227 -15.19 -1.29 16.85
N LEU A 228 -14.89 -1.46 15.58
CA LEU A 228 -13.95 -0.62 14.87
C LEU A 228 -14.52 0.80 14.69
N THR A 229 -13.74 1.80 15.03
CA THR A 229 -14.09 3.20 14.77
C THR A 229 -13.50 3.64 13.44
N ILE A 230 -14.37 4.03 12.50
CA ILE A 230 -13.97 4.73 11.28
C ILE A 230 -14.06 6.22 11.55
N GLY A 231 -12.92 6.90 11.50
CA GLY A 231 -12.79 8.31 11.83
C GLY A 231 -13.24 9.25 10.72
N PRO A 232 -13.33 10.57 11.02
CA PRO A 232 -13.81 11.58 10.08
C PRO A 232 -12.80 11.93 8.97
N GLY A 233 -11.58 11.41 9.04
CA GLY A 233 -10.47 11.71 8.14
C GLY A 233 -10.38 10.84 6.89
N TYR A 234 -11.50 10.48 6.25
CA TYR A 234 -11.54 9.63 5.04
C TYR A 234 -11.14 8.17 5.26
N GLY A 235 -11.47 7.61 6.41
CA GLY A 235 -11.31 6.18 6.64
C GLY A 235 -12.17 5.35 5.69
N GLN A 236 -11.60 4.31 5.10
CA GLN A 236 -12.28 3.39 4.20
C GLN A 236 -12.11 1.96 4.69
N VAL A 237 -13.23 1.22 4.73
CA VAL A 237 -13.26 -0.21 5.02
C VAL A 237 -14.03 -0.87 3.89
N ASP A 238 -13.42 -1.82 3.22
CA ASP A 238 -14.01 -2.59 2.12
C ASP A 238 -13.81 -4.09 2.41
N GLY A 239 -14.90 -4.84 2.51
CA GLY A 239 -14.80 -6.28 2.69
C GLY A 239 -14.24 -7.01 1.48
N GLY A 240 -14.42 -6.45 0.27
CA GLY A 240 -13.94 -7.11 -0.95
C GLY A 240 -14.95 -8.10 -1.54
N ILE A 241 -14.47 -9.15 -2.18
CA ILE A 241 -15.28 -10.15 -2.88
C ILE A 241 -15.59 -11.32 -1.95
N GLY A 242 -16.88 -11.55 -1.61
CA GLY A 242 -17.28 -12.65 -0.76
C GLY A 242 -18.43 -12.28 0.18
N THR A 243 -18.62 -13.10 1.21
CA THR A 243 -19.59 -12.83 2.28
C THR A 243 -18.86 -12.28 3.50
N ASN A 244 -18.68 -10.97 3.53
CA ASN A 244 -17.88 -10.31 4.51
C ASN A 244 -18.68 -9.81 5.71
N SER A 245 -18.09 -9.85 6.89
CA SER A 245 -18.64 -9.36 8.15
C SER A 245 -17.82 -8.19 8.67
N CYS A 246 -18.47 -7.06 8.93
CA CYS A 246 -17.80 -5.89 9.49
C CYS A 246 -18.50 -5.44 10.78
N ARG A 247 -17.71 -5.17 11.82
CA ARG A 247 -18.19 -4.63 13.08
C ARG A 247 -17.63 -3.24 13.28
N VAL A 248 -18.30 -2.28 12.63
CA VAL A 248 -17.80 -0.91 12.51
C VAL A 248 -18.80 0.14 12.99
N ARG A 249 -18.27 1.24 13.54
CA ARG A 249 -19.00 2.45 13.89
C ARG A 249 -18.39 3.65 13.19
N HIS A 250 -19.22 4.40 12.48
CA HIS A 250 -18.81 5.66 11.87
C HIS A 250 -18.79 6.78 12.91
N PHE A 251 -17.71 7.54 12.92
CA PHE A 251 -17.66 8.77 13.72
C PHE A 251 -18.10 9.93 12.81
N SER A 252 -19.35 10.36 12.97
CA SER A 252 -19.92 11.50 12.24
C SER A 252 -19.78 12.76 13.08
N THR A 253 -18.91 13.69 12.68
CA THR A 253 -18.92 15.07 13.18
C THR A 253 -19.41 16.00 12.08
N GLY A 254 -20.76 16.14 11.94
CA GLY A 254 -21.34 17.08 10.97
C GLY A 254 -21.25 16.69 9.49
N ASP A 255 -21.61 17.60 8.60
CA ASP A 255 -22.00 17.36 7.18
C ASP A 255 -20.97 16.82 6.18
N ARG A 256 -19.85 16.25 6.62
CA ARG A 256 -18.80 15.72 5.71
C ARG A 256 -18.28 14.36 6.14
N VAL A 257 -19.14 13.34 6.21
CA VAL A 257 -18.68 11.96 6.33
C VAL A 257 -18.15 11.53 4.98
N ARG A 258 -16.84 11.50 4.81
CA ARG A 258 -16.16 10.91 3.65
C ARG A 258 -15.62 9.51 3.95
N SER A 259 -15.92 8.96 5.14
CA SER A 259 -15.64 7.58 5.47
C SER A 259 -16.59 6.66 4.73
N SER A 260 -16.11 5.55 4.23
CA SER A 260 -16.91 4.57 3.51
C SER A 260 -16.78 3.17 4.10
N LEU A 261 -17.90 2.46 4.10
CA LEU A 261 -17.98 1.02 4.32
C LEU A 261 -18.56 0.39 3.06
N ALA A 262 -17.85 -0.56 2.47
CA ALA A 262 -18.27 -1.24 1.25
C ALA A 262 -18.15 -2.76 1.41
N ASN A 263 -19.00 -3.50 0.68
CA ASN A 263 -18.92 -4.96 0.54
C ASN A 263 -18.85 -5.75 1.87
N CYS A 264 -19.54 -5.23 2.92
CA CYS A 264 -19.57 -5.83 4.23
C CYS A 264 -20.97 -5.79 4.84
N ALA A 265 -21.43 -6.88 5.43
CA ALA A 265 -22.54 -6.84 6.37
C ALA A 265 -22.09 -6.19 7.69
N ASN A 266 -22.62 -5.00 8.01
CA ASN A 266 -22.29 -4.34 9.28
C ASN A 266 -23.12 -4.93 10.44
N THR A 267 -22.48 -5.58 11.38
CA THR A 267 -23.12 -6.23 12.53
C THR A 267 -23.39 -5.27 13.70
N GLU A 268 -22.87 -4.04 13.66
CA GLU A 268 -23.11 -2.97 14.65
C GLU A 268 -23.99 -1.83 14.11
N ALA A 269 -24.71 -2.04 13.00
CA ALA A 269 -25.72 -1.07 12.57
C ALA A 269 -26.75 -0.94 13.70
N GLY A 270 -26.71 0.17 14.44
CA GLY A 270 -27.78 0.54 15.35
C GLY A 270 -29.12 0.54 14.61
N PRO A 271 -30.29 0.48 15.28
CA PRO A 271 -31.57 0.50 14.62
C PRO A 271 -31.57 1.66 13.64
N ALA A 272 -31.88 1.37 12.37
CA ALA A 272 -31.96 2.37 11.32
C ALA A 272 -32.75 3.56 11.87
N THR A 273 -32.15 4.73 11.89
CA THR A 273 -32.87 5.96 12.26
C THR A 273 -34.15 5.97 11.41
N PRO A 274 -35.35 6.02 11.97
CA PRO A 274 -36.57 5.99 11.16
C PRO A 274 -36.42 7.07 10.10
N ALA A 275 -36.65 6.73 8.84
CA ALA A 275 -36.63 7.69 7.76
C ALA A 275 -37.49 8.88 8.19
N ALA A 276 -36.94 10.08 8.13
CA ALA A 276 -37.67 11.29 8.46
C ALA A 276 -39.01 11.24 7.71
N PRO A 277 -40.15 11.50 8.36
CA PRO A 277 -41.44 11.42 7.71
C PRO A 277 -41.37 12.25 6.44
N ALA A 278 -41.77 11.62 5.32
CA ALA A 278 -41.79 12.30 4.02
C ALA A 278 -42.54 13.61 4.19
N LYS A 279 -41.91 14.72 3.85
CA LYS A 279 -42.53 16.05 3.87
C LYS A 279 -43.86 15.93 3.08
N PRO A 280 -45.01 16.33 3.64
CA PRO A 280 -46.26 16.29 2.90
C PRO A 280 -46.09 16.99 1.56
N ALA A 281 -46.50 16.34 0.49
CA ALA A 281 -46.50 16.95 -0.82
C ALA A 281 -47.34 18.23 -0.78
N ASP A 282 -46.68 19.34 -1.08
CA ASP A 282 -47.34 20.66 -1.17
C ASP A 282 -48.34 20.64 -2.33
N SER A 283 -49.63 20.53 -1.98
CA SER A 283 -50.72 20.37 -2.92
C SER A 283 -51.26 21.72 -3.42
N THR A 284 -50.38 22.69 -3.68
CA THR A 284 -50.78 23.96 -4.25
C THR A 284 -50.01 24.34 -5.50
N THR A 285 -50.22 23.53 -6.57
CA THR A 285 -49.92 24.01 -7.92
C THR A 285 -51.19 23.83 -8.75
N PRO A 286 -51.87 24.90 -9.18
CA PRO A 286 -53.03 24.79 -10.04
C PRO A 286 -52.62 24.22 -11.39
N ALA A 287 -53.40 23.25 -11.87
CA ALA A 287 -53.21 22.61 -13.16
C ALA A 287 -53.28 23.65 -14.32
N LYS A 288 -52.24 23.73 -15.10
CA LYS A 288 -52.21 24.48 -16.36
C LYS A 288 -53.12 23.80 -17.38
N PRO A 289 -54.02 24.52 -18.11
CA PRO A 289 -54.92 23.91 -19.10
C PRO A 289 -54.14 23.27 -20.25
N ALA A 290 -54.61 22.10 -20.69
CA ALA A 290 -54.05 21.35 -21.80
C ALA A 290 -54.11 22.16 -23.11
N ALA A 291 -52.99 22.31 -23.78
CA ALA A 291 -52.92 22.88 -25.11
C ALA A 291 -53.35 21.83 -26.14
N SER A 292 -54.24 22.26 -27.04
CA SER A 292 -54.82 21.57 -28.19
C SER A 292 -53.78 20.84 -29.05
N ALA A 293 -54.08 19.59 -29.41
CA ALA A 293 -53.29 18.75 -30.29
C ALA A 293 -53.33 19.27 -31.74
N THR A 294 -52.15 19.46 -32.32
CA THR A 294 -51.97 19.74 -33.75
C THR A 294 -51.86 18.40 -34.52
N PRO A 295 -52.52 18.22 -35.67
CA PRO A 295 -52.56 16.94 -36.38
C PRO A 295 -51.25 16.60 -37.08
N ALA A 296 -50.93 15.31 -37.11
CA ALA A 296 -49.72 14.75 -37.68
C ALA A 296 -49.67 14.87 -39.21
N LYS A 297 -48.49 15.23 -39.73
CA LYS A 297 -48.16 15.26 -41.15
C LYS A 297 -47.84 13.83 -41.64
N PRO A 298 -48.32 13.43 -42.85
CA PRO A 298 -48.14 12.08 -43.37
C PRO A 298 -46.68 11.80 -43.78
N ALA A 299 -46.31 10.53 -43.62
CA ALA A 299 -45.00 10.00 -43.97
C ALA A 299 -44.78 9.91 -45.49
N ALA A 300 -43.59 10.22 -45.95
CA ALA A 300 -43.14 10.02 -47.33
C ALA A 300 -42.54 8.59 -47.49
N PRO A 301 -42.61 7.99 -48.68
CA PRO A 301 -42.33 6.59 -48.90
C PRO A 301 -40.81 6.27 -48.98
N ALA A 302 -40.50 5.03 -48.60
CA ALA A 302 -39.19 4.45 -48.70
C ALA A 302 -38.71 4.31 -50.14
N SER A 303 -37.44 4.74 -50.40
CA SER A 303 -36.74 4.46 -51.62
C SER A 303 -35.80 3.26 -51.42
N SER A 304 -36.08 2.23 -52.20
CA SER A 304 -35.24 1.05 -52.40
C SER A 304 -34.11 1.37 -53.39
N ALA A 305 -32.97 0.76 -53.23
CA ALA A 305 -32.11 0.22 -54.29
C ALA A 305 -30.65 0.29 -53.88
N HIS A 306 -29.97 -0.67 -54.02
CA HIS A 306 -29.24 -1.43 -55.06
C HIS A 306 -27.77 -1.50 -54.65
N SER A 307 -27.33 -2.70 -54.34
CA SER A 307 -25.95 -3.12 -54.48
C SER A 307 -25.63 -3.30 -55.93
N PRO A 308 -24.38 -3.05 -56.43
CA PRO A 308 -23.67 -4.16 -57.02
C PRO A 308 -22.15 -4.18 -56.76
N ARG A 309 -21.69 -5.39 -56.72
CA ARG A 309 -20.39 -6.01 -57.04
C ARG A 309 -19.15 -5.64 -56.17
#